data_1e56ff2c3e4dfc3327f5dc948afc4c10
#
_entry.id   1e56ff2c3e4dfc3327f5dc948afc4c10
#
_cell.length_a   1.000
_cell.length_b   1.000
_cell.length_c   1.000
_cell.angle_alpha   90.00
_cell.angle_beta   90.00
_cell.angle_gamma   90.00
#
_symmetry.space_group_name_H-M   'P 1'
#
loop_
_entity.id
_entity.type
_entity.pdbx_description
1 polymer ?
#
loop_
_entity_poly.entity_id
_entity_poly.type
_entity_poly.pdbx_seq_one_letter_code
_entity_poly.pdbx_strand_id
1 'polypeptide(L)'
;SISVTITGGLASTDRWPTGIPNGTEVSSYQLWSFPGNPASSSPVDLLVDDLGDYDNTVWRLFSYGGGGAWTEFESLSKLNNGESYFIIVKDAGLNINTGQLYTIATNQPFEINLTSGDWTFVGNPFDFTIPLTSLGTTDSTSLSGDPNFYTYDGSWVNATSLEPWKGYIYKSPNASKLYINPGGDSGGMLGRQLADEIIIENDDNEWLVNISARNGLGTDNFNEVGLLADAVDTYDSHDAFEPPLVPGGISVRVDNRDWPEYADTYTRDIRAPKEDGEYWDLEILAQDDEHNVYLTFEDLDMIPEELDVFAIDLTLGTAQDLRWRHVYRYAVPNPQEKHNVRFIAGTRDFLQKNNAGVELFPDRYALSQNYPNPFNPQTSILLTMQDGATVNLVVYNL
;
A
#
# COMPACT_ATOMS: atom_id res chain seq x y z
N SER A 1 -0.60 51.65 -11.86
CA SER A 1 -0.24 50.21 -11.79
C SER A 1 -0.38 49.64 -13.19
N ILE A 2 0.69 49.10 -13.71
CA ILE A 2 0.68 48.29 -14.92
C ILE A 2 0.66 46.83 -14.44
N SER A 3 -0.44 46.12 -14.70
CA SER A 3 -0.46 44.68 -14.53
C SER A 3 0.13 44.05 -15.77
N VAL A 4 1.28 43.41 -15.65
CA VAL A 4 1.84 42.55 -16.69
C VAL A 4 1.48 41.12 -16.36
N THR A 5 0.57 40.57 -17.12
CA THR A 5 0.31 39.11 -17.06
C THR A 5 1.29 38.46 -18.03
N ILE A 6 2.27 37.73 -17.51
CA ILE A 6 3.15 36.89 -18.32
C ILE A 6 2.49 35.52 -18.39
N THR A 7 1.93 35.20 -19.55
CA THR A 7 1.47 33.86 -19.84
C THR A 7 2.65 33.13 -20.46
N GLY A 8 3.43 32.41 -19.64
CA GLY A 8 4.46 31.49 -20.10
C GLY A 8 3.81 30.15 -20.43
N GLY A 9 4.02 29.62 -21.63
CA GLY A 9 3.77 28.23 -21.92
C GLY A 9 4.99 27.41 -21.48
N LEU A 10 4.78 26.26 -20.84
CA LEU A 10 5.83 25.26 -20.72
C LEU A 10 6.18 24.79 -22.14
N ALA A 11 7.47 24.64 -22.42
CA ALA A 11 7.88 24.19 -23.74
C ALA A 11 7.35 22.76 -23.99
N SER A 12 6.89 22.48 -25.22
CA SER A 12 6.39 21.15 -25.64
C SER A 12 7.43 20.02 -25.58
N THR A 13 8.59 20.27 -25.01
CA THR A 13 9.68 19.30 -24.79
C THR A 13 9.68 18.74 -23.38
N ASP A 14 8.81 19.24 -22.50
CA ASP A 14 8.70 18.72 -21.15
C ASP A 14 7.97 17.38 -21.19
N ARG A 15 8.75 16.37 -21.02
CA ARG A 15 8.40 14.95 -21.14
C ARG A 15 8.49 14.32 -19.79
N TRP A 16 7.88 13.16 -19.63
CA TRP A 16 8.27 12.25 -18.57
C TRP A 16 9.80 12.08 -18.56
N PRO A 17 10.50 12.50 -17.50
CA PRO A 17 11.92 12.84 -17.58
C PRO A 17 12.89 11.66 -17.81
N THR A 18 12.47 10.42 -17.67
CA THR A 18 13.40 9.27 -17.68
C THR A 18 12.99 8.11 -18.58
N GLY A 19 12.04 8.32 -19.48
CA GLY A 19 11.40 7.22 -20.18
C GLY A 19 10.41 6.51 -19.25
N ILE A 20 9.30 6.06 -19.81
CA ILE A 20 8.30 5.34 -19.02
C ILE A 20 8.88 3.99 -18.67
N PRO A 21 8.93 3.58 -17.40
CA PRO A 21 9.20 2.19 -17.04
C PRO A 21 8.24 1.30 -17.80
N ASN A 22 8.76 0.29 -18.45
CA ASN A 22 7.96 -0.58 -19.30
C ASN A 22 7.84 -1.98 -18.71
N GLY A 23 6.74 -2.66 -19.00
CA GLY A 23 6.51 -4.02 -18.58
C GLY A 23 5.03 -4.40 -18.58
N THR A 24 4.77 -5.61 -18.14
CA THR A 24 3.42 -6.19 -18.03
C THR A 24 3.07 -6.59 -16.60
N GLU A 25 4.06 -6.51 -15.70
CA GLU A 25 3.89 -6.86 -14.29
C GLU A 25 3.26 -5.71 -13.50
N VAL A 26 2.62 -6.00 -12.39
CA VAL A 26 2.02 -4.98 -11.51
C VAL A 26 3.07 -3.96 -11.02
N SER A 27 4.30 -4.42 -10.78
CA SER A 27 5.44 -3.55 -10.43
C SER A 27 5.87 -2.58 -11.55
N SER A 28 5.36 -2.75 -12.76
CA SER A 28 5.63 -1.82 -13.88
C SER A 28 4.68 -0.63 -13.93
N TYR A 29 3.62 -0.62 -13.10
CA TYR A 29 2.79 0.56 -12.95
C TYR A 29 3.59 1.73 -12.37
N GLN A 30 3.21 2.93 -12.80
CA GLN A 30 3.73 4.18 -12.27
C GLN A 30 2.57 5.11 -11.92
N LEU A 31 2.73 5.88 -10.85
CA LEU A 31 1.87 7.02 -10.60
C LEU A 31 2.39 8.20 -11.42
N TRP A 32 1.57 8.66 -12.35
CA TRP A 32 1.89 9.72 -13.28
C TRP A 32 1.00 10.94 -13.04
N SER A 33 1.54 12.12 -13.23
CA SER A 33 0.84 13.39 -13.28
C SER A 33 1.50 14.28 -14.34
N PHE A 34 0.96 15.46 -14.59
CA PHE A 34 1.60 16.45 -15.46
C PHE A 34 1.55 17.84 -14.85
N PRO A 35 2.62 18.65 -15.00
CA PRO A 35 2.65 20.00 -14.48
C PRO A 35 1.90 20.97 -15.40
N GLY A 36 1.23 21.98 -14.81
CA GLY A 36 0.53 23.01 -15.59
C GLY A 36 -0.85 22.60 -16.09
N ASN A 37 -1.56 23.57 -16.69
CA ASN A 37 -2.85 23.32 -17.29
C ASN A 37 -2.68 22.95 -18.77
N PRO A 38 -3.18 21.80 -19.23
CA PRO A 38 -3.09 21.41 -20.62
C PRO A 38 -4.01 22.24 -21.50
N ALA A 39 -3.63 22.44 -22.77
CA ALA A 39 -4.47 23.11 -23.75
C ALA A 39 -5.77 22.32 -24.04
N SER A 40 -5.71 21.00 -23.94
CA SER A 40 -6.85 20.10 -23.91
C SER A 40 -6.75 19.19 -22.71
N SER A 41 -7.86 18.94 -22.01
CA SER A 41 -7.94 17.97 -20.93
C SER A 41 -8.45 16.59 -21.40
N SER A 42 -8.68 16.42 -22.70
CA SER A 42 -9.09 15.13 -23.27
C SER A 42 -7.98 14.09 -23.11
N PRO A 43 -8.25 12.92 -22.51
CA PRO A 43 -7.25 11.85 -22.40
C PRO A 43 -6.67 11.45 -23.78
N VAL A 44 -7.49 11.48 -24.81
CA VAL A 44 -7.08 11.15 -26.20
C VAL A 44 -6.06 12.16 -26.71
N ASP A 45 -6.32 13.46 -26.52
CA ASP A 45 -5.43 14.52 -27.00
C ASP A 45 -4.10 14.61 -26.22
N LEU A 46 -4.07 14.02 -25.01
CA LEU A 46 -2.90 14.05 -24.13
C LEU A 46 -1.99 12.83 -24.31
N LEU A 47 -2.50 11.70 -24.82
CA LEU A 47 -1.79 10.44 -24.71
C LEU A 47 -1.74 9.63 -26.03
N VAL A 48 -2.75 9.75 -26.92
CA VAL A 48 -2.87 8.83 -28.07
C VAL A 48 -1.82 9.12 -29.16
N ASP A 49 -1.37 10.36 -29.29
CA ASP A 49 -0.31 10.70 -30.25
C ASP A 49 1.05 10.12 -29.88
N ASP A 50 1.29 9.85 -28.59
CA ASP A 50 2.52 9.25 -28.08
C ASP A 50 2.42 7.73 -27.88
N LEU A 51 1.28 7.25 -27.40
CA LEU A 51 1.07 5.84 -27.04
C LEU A 51 0.33 5.02 -28.12
N GLY A 52 -0.22 5.68 -29.13
CA GLY A 52 -1.08 5.06 -30.14
C GLY A 52 -2.52 4.86 -29.63
N ASP A 53 -3.38 4.35 -30.52
CA ASP A 53 -4.76 4.02 -30.16
C ASP A 53 -4.79 3.12 -28.93
N TYR A 54 -5.83 3.34 -28.09
CA TYR A 54 -5.93 2.57 -26.85
C TYR A 54 -6.09 1.06 -27.11
N ASP A 55 -5.16 0.30 -26.55
CA ASP A 55 -5.16 -1.15 -26.50
C ASP A 55 -4.67 -1.58 -25.12
N ASN A 56 -5.55 -2.17 -24.32
CA ASN A 56 -5.26 -2.57 -22.93
C ASN A 56 -4.21 -3.67 -22.81
N THR A 57 -3.75 -4.23 -23.93
CA THR A 57 -2.61 -5.17 -23.98
C THR A 57 -1.27 -4.46 -24.28
N VAL A 58 -1.31 -3.17 -24.60
CA VAL A 58 -0.15 -2.32 -24.93
C VAL A 58 0.10 -1.27 -23.85
N TRP A 59 -0.94 -0.55 -23.47
CA TRP A 59 -0.87 0.43 -22.38
C TRP A 59 -2.23 0.59 -21.68
N ARG A 60 -2.18 0.97 -20.41
CA ARG A 60 -3.38 1.23 -19.61
C ARG A 60 -3.20 2.46 -18.75
N LEU A 61 -4.28 3.20 -18.53
CA LEU A 61 -4.34 4.34 -17.63
C LEU A 61 -5.58 4.21 -16.73
N PHE A 62 -5.41 4.48 -15.45
CA PHE A 62 -6.49 4.41 -14.46
C PHE A 62 -6.54 5.69 -13.62
N SER A 63 -7.75 6.18 -13.40
CA SER A 63 -8.09 7.16 -12.38
C SER A 63 -8.75 6.47 -11.20
N TYR A 64 -8.47 6.91 -10.00
CA TYR A 64 -9.11 6.41 -8.79
C TYR A 64 -10.44 7.12 -8.55
N GLY A 65 -11.50 6.34 -8.40
CA GLY A 65 -12.86 6.86 -8.21
C GLY A 65 -13.34 6.88 -6.75
N GLY A 66 -12.47 6.46 -5.82
CA GLY A 66 -12.81 6.27 -4.42
C GLY A 66 -13.34 4.87 -4.10
N GLY A 67 -13.25 4.47 -2.81
CA GLY A 67 -13.75 3.18 -2.33
C GLY A 67 -13.11 1.95 -2.97
N GLY A 68 -11.88 2.07 -3.48
CA GLY A 68 -11.19 1.00 -4.23
C GLY A 68 -11.61 0.87 -5.69
N ALA A 69 -12.43 1.78 -6.22
CA ALA A 69 -12.90 1.73 -7.60
C ALA A 69 -11.94 2.43 -8.57
N TRP A 70 -11.65 1.76 -9.69
CA TRP A 70 -10.82 2.29 -10.77
C TRP A 70 -11.66 2.58 -12.01
N THR A 71 -11.36 3.70 -12.68
CA THR A 71 -11.93 4.06 -13.97
C THR A 71 -10.81 4.02 -15.00
N GLU A 72 -10.95 3.16 -16.00
CA GLU A 72 -9.96 2.97 -17.05
C GLU A 72 -10.14 4.00 -18.17
N PHE A 73 -9.08 4.25 -18.94
CA PHE A 73 -8.91 5.26 -19.97
C PHE A 73 -10.14 5.50 -20.85
N GLU A 74 -10.75 4.46 -21.41
CA GLU A 74 -11.90 4.58 -22.32
C GLU A 74 -13.13 5.25 -21.67
N SER A 75 -13.23 5.19 -20.34
CA SER A 75 -14.33 5.78 -19.57
C SER A 75 -13.97 7.15 -18.99
N LEU A 76 -12.74 7.61 -19.17
CA LEU A 76 -12.29 8.91 -18.67
C LEU A 76 -12.70 10.04 -19.65
N SER A 77 -13.35 11.04 -19.13
CA SER A 77 -13.76 12.21 -19.92
C SER A 77 -12.70 13.31 -19.95
N LYS A 78 -11.85 13.37 -18.93
CA LYS A 78 -10.81 14.39 -18.77
C LYS A 78 -9.71 13.93 -17.84
N LEU A 79 -8.51 14.51 -18.02
CA LEU A 79 -7.40 14.49 -17.07
C LEU A 79 -7.16 15.90 -16.55
N ASN A 80 -6.92 16.05 -15.27
CA ASN A 80 -6.77 17.34 -14.61
C ASN A 80 -5.36 17.55 -14.07
N ASN A 81 -4.89 18.77 -14.11
CA ASN A 81 -3.71 19.19 -13.37
C ASN A 81 -3.97 19.05 -11.85
N GLY A 82 -2.95 18.66 -11.11
CA GLY A 82 -3.05 18.43 -9.66
C GLY A 82 -3.62 17.06 -9.28
N GLU A 83 -4.04 16.27 -10.27
CA GLU A 83 -4.43 14.87 -10.09
C GLU A 83 -3.32 13.92 -10.57
N SER A 84 -3.34 12.69 -10.07
CA SER A 84 -2.44 11.62 -10.52
C SER A 84 -3.22 10.40 -11.01
N TYR A 85 -2.56 9.59 -11.82
CA TYR A 85 -3.14 8.46 -12.53
C TYR A 85 -2.15 7.30 -12.51
N PHE A 86 -2.64 6.07 -12.36
CA PHE A 86 -1.81 4.91 -12.66
C PHE A 86 -1.68 4.72 -14.16
N ILE A 87 -0.45 4.55 -14.63
CA ILE A 87 -0.14 4.20 -16.01
C ILE A 87 0.78 2.98 -16.06
N ILE A 88 0.55 2.12 -17.04
CA ILE A 88 1.46 1.02 -17.39
C ILE A 88 1.60 0.96 -18.90
N VAL A 89 2.82 0.79 -19.39
CA VAL A 89 3.15 0.72 -20.81
C VAL A 89 4.05 -0.49 -21.05
N LYS A 90 3.68 -1.32 -22.03
CA LYS A 90 4.40 -2.56 -22.34
C LYS A 90 5.76 -2.32 -22.98
N ASP A 91 5.83 -1.38 -23.92
CA ASP A 91 7.01 -1.19 -24.76
C ASP A 91 7.95 -0.12 -24.21
N ALA A 92 9.25 -0.39 -24.28
CA ALA A 92 10.28 0.55 -23.86
C ALA A 92 10.45 1.71 -24.84
N GLY A 93 10.92 2.84 -24.32
CA GLY A 93 11.36 3.97 -25.13
C GLY A 93 10.27 4.92 -25.59
N LEU A 94 9.02 4.73 -25.14
CA LEU A 94 7.96 5.70 -25.32
C LEU A 94 8.20 6.90 -24.40
N ASN A 95 7.84 8.09 -24.88
CA ASN A 95 7.85 9.31 -24.10
C ASN A 95 6.47 9.93 -24.19
N ILE A 96 5.90 10.30 -23.05
CA ILE A 96 4.63 11.01 -23.03
C ILE A 96 4.94 12.51 -23.00
N ASN A 97 4.41 13.23 -23.96
CA ASN A 97 4.27 14.67 -23.91
C ASN A 97 2.77 15.00 -23.92
N THR A 98 2.35 15.89 -23.07
CA THR A 98 0.93 16.30 -22.98
C THR A 98 0.61 17.47 -23.89
N GLY A 99 1.42 17.70 -24.92
CA GLY A 99 1.30 18.85 -25.81
C GLY A 99 1.60 20.17 -25.08
N GLN A 100 0.83 21.22 -25.40
CA GLN A 100 1.05 22.54 -24.79
C GLN A 100 0.46 22.59 -23.38
N LEU A 101 1.32 22.91 -22.40
CA LEU A 101 0.94 23.19 -21.01
C LEU A 101 1.07 24.69 -20.70
N TYR A 102 0.16 25.20 -19.90
CA TYR A 102 0.21 26.58 -19.39
C TYR A 102 0.63 26.56 -17.91
N THR A 103 1.58 27.42 -17.58
CA THR A 103 2.07 27.53 -16.19
C THR A 103 0.98 27.96 -15.22
N ILE A 104 1.08 27.48 -13.99
CA ILE A 104 0.24 27.87 -12.86
C ILE A 104 0.87 29.08 -12.15
N ALA A 105 0.04 29.98 -11.63
CA ALA A 105 0.50 31.10 -10.83
C ALA A 105 1.18 30.63 -9.54
N THR A 106 2.37 31.16 -9.24
CA THR A 106 3.18 30.78 -8.07
C THR A 106 3.05 31.77 -6.90
N ASN A 107 2.13 32.72 -6.98
CA ASN A 107 1.92 33.75 -5.96
C ASN A 107 0.81 33.40 -4.95
N GLN A 108 0.22 32.23 -5.07
CA GLN A 108 -0.79 31.69 -4.18
C GLN A 108 -0.66 30.17 -4.13
N PRO A 109 -1.14 29.51 -3.06
CA PRO A 109 -1.18 28.06 -2.99
C PRO A 109 -2.07 27.46 -4.10
N PHE A 110 -1.67 26.30 -4.61
CA PHE A 110 -2.56 25.46 -5.40
C PHE A 110 -3.38 24.59 -4.44
N GLU A 111 -4.70 24.60 -4.60
CA GLU A 111 -5.62 23.89 -3.70
C GLU A 111 -6.14 22.62 -4.36
N ILE A 112 -6.07 21.51 -3.60
CA ILE A 112 -6.68 20.23 -3.96
C ILE A 112 -7.72 19.89 -2.90
N ASN A 113 -8.95 19.56 -3.32
CA ASN A 113 -9.97 19.06 -2.41
C ASN A 113 -9.65 17.60 -2.06
N LEU A 114 -9.60 17.30 -0.77
CA LEU A 114 -9.38 15.95 -0.29
C LEU A 114 -10.71 15.19 -0.21
N THR A 115 -10.65 13.90 -0.53
CA THR A 115 -11.78 13.00 -0.36
C THR A 115 -11.89 12.60 1.11
N SER A 116 -13.01 12.94 1.74
CA SER A 116 -13.22 12.64 3.16
C SER A 116 -13.15 11.12 3.42
N GLY A 117 -12.25 10.72 4.31
CA GLY A 117 -12.08 9.34 4.74
C GLY A 117 -11.51 8.39 3.67
N ASP A 118 -11.04 8.91 2.53
CA ASP A 118 -10.49 8.11 1.44
C ASP A 118 -9.23 8.76 0.84
N TRP A 119 -8.56 8.03 -0.03
CA TRP A 119 -7.37 8.48 -0.74
C TRP A 119 -7.71 9.53 -1.79
N THR A 120 -6.89 10.56 -1.86
CA THR A 120 -6.90 11.55 -2.94
C THR A 120 -5.64 11.38 -3.76
N PHE A 121 -5.80 11.25 -5.07
CA PHE A 121 -4.70 11.13 -6.02
C PHE A 121 -4.20 12.52 -6.40
N VAL A 122 -2.94 12.79 -6.10
CA VAL A 122 -2.32 14.13 -6.11
C VAL A 122 -1.21 14.20 -7.14
N GLY A 123 -1.26 15.20 -8.02
CA GLY A 123 -0.18 15.53 -8.96
C GLY A 123 0.56 16.81 -8.55
N ASN A 124 1.83 16.92 -8.92
CA ASN A 124 2.54 18.20 -8.81
C ASN A 124 2.06 19.15 -9.92
N PRO A 125 1.41 20.29 -9.58
CA PRO A 125 0.92 21.24 -10.60
C PRO A 125 2.03 22.10 -11.21
N PHE A 126 3.26 22.03 -10.69
CA PHE A 126 4.40 22.84 -11.10
C PHE A 126 5.49 21.99 -11.77
N ASP A 127 6.32 22.57 -12.61
CA ASP A 127 7.45 21.90 -13.28
C ASP A 127 8.76 21.93 -12.48
N PHE A 128 8.65 22.09 -11.17
CA PHE A 128 9.77 22.02 -10.22
C PHE A 128 9.36 21.25 -8.97
N THR A 129 10.34 20.72 -8.27
CA THR A 129 10.13 19.94 -7.06
C THR A 129 9.62 20.80 -5.91
N ILE A 130 8.57 20.32 -5.23
CA ILE A 130 7.99 20.94 -4.04
C ILE A 130 8.31 20.03 -2.83
N PRO A 131 9.02 20.51 -1.80
CA PRO A 131 9.25 19.73 -0.58
C PRO A 131 7.95 19.57 0.23
N LEU A 132 7.81 18.49 0.97
CA LEU A 132 6.63 18.27 1.82
C LEU A 132 6.47 19.33 2.92
N THR A 133 7.54 20.02 3.29
CA THR A 133 7.49 21.19 4.19
C THR A 133 6.69 22.35 3.62
N SER A 134 6.52 22.43 2.30
CA SER A 134 5.73 23.44 1.59
C SER A 134 4.29 23.00 1.32
N LEU A 135 3.90 21.80 1.78
CA LEU A 135 2.53 21.31 1.74
C LEU A 135 1.87 21.52 3.10
N GLY A 136 0.62 21.93 3.07
CA GLY A 136 -0.21 22.03 4.27
C GLY A 136 -1.63 21.54 3.98
N THR A 137 -2.38 21.31 5.03
CA THR A 137 -3.81 20.96 4.96
C THR A 137 -4.64 21.96 5.75
N THR A 138 -5.95 21.77 5.79
CA THR A 138 -6.83 22.53 6.70
C THR A 138 -6.44 22.36 8.18
N ASP A 139 -5.76 21.26 8.53
CA ASP A 139 -5.47 20.87 9.90
C ASP A 139 -3.97 20.95 10.24
N SER A 140 -3.11 21.02 9.24
CA SER A 140 -1.65 21.05 9.42
C SER A 140 -0.99 22.06 8.47
N THR A 141 0.04 22.73 8.97
CA THR A 141 0.84 23.70 8.18
C THR A 141 1.98 23.05 7.42
N SER A 142 2.29 21.77 7.68
CA SER A 142 3.33 21.01 7.00
C SER A 142 2.99 19.52 7.00
N LEU A 143 3.29 18.84 5.91
CA LEU A 143 3.15 17.38 5.77
C LEU A 143 4.50 16.66 5.81
N SER A 144 5.55 17.32 6.27
CA SER A 144 6.84 16.67 6.48
C SER A 144 6.70 15.56 7.52
N GLY A 145 7.04 14.33 7.14
CA GLY A 145 6.93 13.15 7.99
C GLY A 145 5.49 12.62 8.18
N ASP A 146 4.51 13.08 7.38
CA ASP A 146 3.18 12.49 7.40
C ASP A 146 3.24 11.06 6.81
N PRO A 147 2.86 10.03 7.59
CA PRO A 147 2.98 8.64 7.16
C PRO A 147 1.99 8.26 6.05
N ASN A 148 1.00 9.09 5.74
CA ASN A 148 -0.07 8.82 4.78
C ASN A 148 0.12 9.53 3.44
N PHE A 149 1.35 9.89 3.08
CA PHE A 149 1.71 10.50 1.80
C PHE A 149 2.61 9.55 1.01
N TYR A 150 2.08 8.95 -0.06
CA TYR A 150 2.78 7.91 -0.83
C TYR A 150 2.97 8.25 -2.29
N THR A 151 3.96 7.61 -2.90
CA THR A 151 4.07 7.41 -4.35
C THR A 151 4.24 5.92 -4.65
N TYR A 152 4.08 5.53 -5.91
CA TYR A 152 4.26 4.14 -6.34
C TYR A 152 5.39 4.06 -7.34
N ASP A 153 6.36 3.19 -7.05
CA ASP A 153 7.54 2.91 -7.88
C ASP A 153 7.82 1.41 -7.91
N GLY A 154 6.84 0.64 -8.43
CA GLY A 154 6.84 -0.82 -8.36
C GLY A 154 6.36 -1.39 -7.01
N SER A 155 6.37 -0.59 -5.98
CA SER A 155 5.76 -0.78 -4.66
C SER A 155 5.38 0.57 -4.07
N TRP A 156 4.56 0.59 -3.04
CA TRP A 156 4.27 1.83 -2.30
C TRP A 156 5.49 2.28 -1.49
N VAL A 157 5.76 3.56 -1.53
CA VAL A 157 6.84 4.19 -0.74
C VAL A 157 6.38 5.56 -0.24
N ASN A 158 6.84 5.95 0.95
CA ASN A 158 6.55 7.29 1.47
C ASN A 158 7.17 8.35 0.57
N ALA A 159 6.39 9.37 0.25
CA ALA A 159 6.87 10.52 -0.51
C ALA A 159 7.69 11.46 0.39
N THR A 160 8.77 12.03 -0.16
CA THR A 160 9.60 13.03 0.52
C THR A 160 9.45 14.41 -0.11
N SER A 161 8.97 14.47 -1.34
CA SER A 161 8.71 15.69 -2.12
C SER A 161 7.71 15.40 -3.22
N LEU A 162 7.13 16.44 -3.82
CA LEU A 162 6.40 16.36 -5.08
C LEU A 162 7.34 16.69 -6.23
N GLU A 163 7.69 15.72 -7.03
CA GLU A 163 8.47 15.89 -8.27
C GLU A 163 7.53 16.14 -9.46
N PRO A 164 7.95 16.94 -10.46
CA PRO A 164 7.19 17.08 -11.71
C PRO A 164 6.99 15.72 -12.39
N TRP A 165 5.84 15.53 -13.04
CA TRP A 165 5.47 14.32 -13.79
C TRP A 165 5.23 13.05 -12.96
N LYS A 166 5.51 13.09 -11.68
CA LYS A 166 5.29 11.98 -10.75
C LYS A 166 3.96 12.17 -10.02
N GLY A 167 3.25 11.07 -9.82
CA GLY A 167 2.00 11.05 -9.09
C GLY A 167 2.20 10.62 -7.64
N TYR A 168 1.23 10.99 -6.83
CA TYR A 168 1.19 10.74 -5.39
C TYR A 168 -0.23 10.42 -4.95
N ILE A 169 -0.36 9.87 -3.75
CA ILE A 169 -1.63 9.75 -3.05
C ILE A 169 -1.49 10.32 -1.64
N TYR A 170 -2.55 10.90 -1.15
CA TYR A 170 -2.63 11.41 0.21
C TYR A 170 -3.97 11.09 0.85
N LYS A 171 -3.94 10.67 2.10
CA LYS A 171 -5.13 10.46 2.93
C LYS A 171 -4.98 11.22 4.23
N SER A 172 -5.97 12.04 4.55
CA SER A 172 -6.09 12.68 5.85
C SER A 172 -7.38 12.22 6.51
N PRO A 173 -7.35 11.85 7.79
CA PRO A 173 -8.57 11.49 8.49
C PRO A 173 -9.54 12.67 8.66
N ASN A 174 -9.04 13.90 8.72
CA ASN A 174 -9.81 15.08 9.11
C ASN A 174 -9.78 16.24 8.10
N ALA A 175 -8.68 16.40 7.35
CA ALA A 175 -8.52 17.53 6.46
C ALA A 175 -9.42 17.44 5.24
N SER A 176 -9.93 18.58 4.80
CA SER A 176 -10.77 18.68 3.58
C SER A 176 -10.03 19.27 2.37
N LYS A 177 -8.85 19.83 2.58
CA LYS A 177 -8.03 20.43 1.53
C LYS A 177 -6.54 20.20 1.77
N LEU A 178 -5.83 20.04 0.66
CA LEU A 178 -4.39 20.10 0.55
C LEU A 178 -3.99 21.38 -0.15
N TYR A 179 -3.00 22.09 0.41
CA TYR A 179 -2.41 23.31 -0.12
C TYR A 179 -0.97 23.03 -0.55
N ILE A 180 -0.65 23.27 -1.82
CA ILE A 180 0.71 23.17 -2.36
C ILE A 180 1.25 24.59 -2.53
N ASN A 181 2.24 24.97 -1.71
CA ASN A 181 2.82 26.31 -1.69
C ASN A 181 4.08 26.38 -2.57
N PRO A 182 4.06 27.03 -3.73
CA PRO A 182 5.20 27.05 -4.64
C PRO A 182 6.33 28.01 -4.21
N GLY A 183 6.06 28.90 -3.26
CA GLY A 183 6.99 29.95 -2.82
C GLY A 183 8.08 29.55 -1.83
N GLY A 184 8.22 28.25 -1.51
CA GLY A 184 9.11 27.82 -0.42
C GLY A 184 8.53 28.16 0.96
N ASP A 185 9.18 27.75 2.03
CA ASP A 185 8.74 27.85 3.42
C ASP A 185 7.82 29.06 3.69
N SER A 186 6.53 28.81 3.84
CA SER A 186 5.66 29.74 4.55
C SER A 186 6.16 29.70 6.00
N GLY A 187 7.01 30.66 6.38
CA GLY A 187 7.74 30.72 7.62
C GLY A 187 6.90 30.49 8.86
N GLY A 188 6.60 29.26 9.13
CA GLY A 188 6.08 28.72 10.34
C GLY A 188 7.21 27.95 11.01
N MET A 189 7.92 28.61 11.91
CA MET A 189 8.82 27.93 12.82
C MET A 189 8.04 26.87 13.57
N LEU A 190 8.35 25.65 13.28
CA LEU A 190 8.53 24.48 14.13
C LEU A 190 8.72 23.31 13.16
N GLY A 191 9.97 23.11 12.74
CA GLY A 191 10.36 21.88 12.07
C GLY A 191 9.98 20.71 12.99
N ARG A 192 8.98 19.96 12.58
CA ARG A 192 8.87 18.58 13.02
C ARG A 192 10.06 17.90 12.38
N GLN A 193 10.98 17.39 13.19
CA GLN A 193 12.08 16.59 12.69
C GLN A 193 11.51 15.53 11.76
N LEU A 194 12.26 15.28 10.68
CA LEU A 194 12.09 14.04 9.91
C LEU A 194 11.82 12.92 10.90
N ALA A 195 10.90 12.03 10.58
CA ALA A 195 10.78 10.80 11.35
C ALA A 195 12.19 10.24 11.45
N ASP A 196 12.80 10.41 12.62
CA ASP A 196 14.05 9.78 12.92
C ASP A 196 13.85 8.29 12.62
N GLU A 197 14.82 7.69 11.94
CA GLU A 197 14.92 6.23 11.89
C GLU A 197 14.58 5.73 13.29
N ILE A 198 13.52 4.95 13.43
CA ILE A 198 13.04 4.48 14.74
C ILE A 198 14.17 3.65 15.31
N ILE A 199 14.98 4.27 16.18
CA ILE A 199 16.01 3.56 16.92
C ILE A 199 15.24 2.87 18.05
N ILE A 200 14.97 1.58 17.89
CA ILE A 200 14.49 0.74 18.98
C ILE A 200 15.61 0.72 20.01
N GLU A 201 15.46 1.53 21.07
CA GLU A 201 16.27 1.31 22.26
C GLU A 201 15.84 -0.05 22.80
N ASN A 202 16.79 -0.99 22.94
CA ASN A 202 16.57 -2.35 23.43
C ASN A 202 15.81 -2.35 24.78
N ASP A 203 14.53 -2.08 24.75
CA ASP A 203 13.61 -2.45 25.81
C ASP A 203 13.02 -3.81 25.42
N ASP A 204 13.12 -4.81 26.32
CA ASP A 204 12.76 -6.21 26.05
C ASP A 204 11.30 -6.42 25.59
N ASN A 205 10.50 -5.35 25.55
CA ASN A 205 9.08 -5.36 25.16
C ASN A 205 8.77 -4.57 23.86
N GLU A 206 9.74 -3.99 23.20
CA GLU A 206 9.56 -3.26 21.94
C GLU A 206 10.07 -4.10 20.76
N TRP A 207 9.24 -4.24 19.74
CA TRP A 207 9.62 -4.96 18.54
C TRP A 207 8.72 -4.57 17.36
N LEU A 208 9.25 -4.69 16.16
CA LEU A 208 8.55 -4.49 14.90
C LEU A 208 8.73 -5.71 14.01
N VAL A 209 7.69 -6.07 13.27
CA VAL A 209 7.67 -7.18 12.32
C VAL A 209 7.22 -6.65 10.97
N ASN A 210 8.06 -6.84 9.95
CA ASN A 210 7.69 -6.55 8.58
C ASN A 210 6.91 -7.72 7.98
N ILE A 211 5.79 -7.41 7.33
CA ILE A 211 4.93 -8.40 6.68
C ILE A 211 4.86 -8.09 5.19
N SER A 212 5.20 -9.08 4.38
CA SER A 212 5.06 -8.97 2.93
C SER A 212 4.19 -10.08 2.37
N ALA A 213 3.47 -9.76 1.30
CA ALA A 213 2.70 -10.72 0.53
C ALA A 213 3.17 -10.72 -0.92
N ARG A 214 3.25 -11.91 -1.53
CA ARG A 214 3.52 -12.03 -2.97
C ARG A 214 2.73 -13.16 -3.61
N ASN A 215 2.40 -12.98 -4.87
CA ASN A 215 1.87 -14.01 -5.74
C ASN A 215 2.61 -14.02 -7.09
N GLY A 216 2.05 -14.62 -8.12
CA GLY A 216 2.65 -14.66 -9.47
C GLY A 216 2.66 -13.33 -10.21
N LEU A 217 1.85 -12.35 -9.80
CA LEU A 217 1.65 -11.08 -10.50
C LEU A 217 2.28 -9.89 -9.79
N GLY A 218 2.41 -9.93 -8.46
CA GLY A 218 2.88 -8.77 -7.71
C GLY A 218 3.36 -9.10 -6.31
N THR A 219 3.85 -8.06 -5.65
CA THR A 219 4.32 -8.09 -4.27
C THR A 219 3.77 -6.85 -3.55
N ASP A 220 3.35 -7.07 -2.32
CA ASP A 220 3.12 -6.03 -1.32
C ASP A 220 4.12 -6.25 -0.19
N ASN A 221 5.00 -5.31 0.03
CA ASN A 221 6.11 -5.38 0.99
C ASN A 221 6.17 -4.16 1.91
N PHE A 222 5.04 -3.49 2.10
CA PHE A 222 4.97 -2.21 2.79
C PHE A 222 4.14 -2.29 4.07
N ASN A 223 4.20 -3.42 4.80
CA ASN A 223 3.38 -3.61 5.99
C ASN A 223 4.23 -3.87 7.21
N GLU A 224 3.86 -3.26 8.33
CA GLU A 224 4.58 -3.36 9.59
C GLU A 224 3.60 -3.41 10.77
N VAL A 225 3.84 -4.32 11.70
CA VAL A 225 3.11 -4.40 12.96
C VAL A 225 4.08 -4.53 14.12
N GLY A 226 3.67 -4.09 15.31
CA GLY A 226 4.56 -4.23 16.45
C GLY A 226 4.14 -3.46 17.68
N LEU A 227 5.07 -3.35 18.62
CA LEU A 227 4.87 -2.68 19.91
C LEU A 227 5.97 -1.66 20.12
N LEU A 228 5.59 -0.41 20.48
CA LEU A 228 6.49 0.67 20.87
C LEU A 228 5.97 1.37 22.13
N ALA A 229 6.86 1.79 23.02
CA ALA A 229 6.52 2.34 24.32
C ALA A 229 5.69 3.63 24.26
N ASP A 230 5.86 4.42 23.22
CA ASP A 230 5.15 5.68 23.00
C ASP A 230 3.93 5.56 22.07
N ALA A 231 3.62 4.34 21.58
CA ALA A 231 2.41 4.06 20.80
C ALA A 231 1.20 3.83 21.72
N VAL A 232 -0.01 3.93 21.13
CA VAL A 232 -1.28 3.61 21.79
C VAL A 232 -2.04 2.50 21.05
N ASP A 233 -3.05 1.90 21.68
CA ASP A 233 -3.84 0.80 21.08
C ASP A 233 -4.89 1.26 20.06
N THR A 234 -4.87 2.54 19.67
CA THR A 234 -5.75 3.14 18.66
C THR A 234 -4.91 4.04 17.76
N TYR A 235 -5.51 4.61 16.73
CA TYR A 235 -4.79 5.45 15.77
C TYR A 235 -3.93 6.54 16.40
N ASP A 236 -2.65 6.56 16.06
CA ASP A 236 -1.68 7.62 16.40
C ASP A 236 -0.68 7.90 15.25
N SER A 237 0.43 8.58 15.56
CA SER A 237 1.43 8.94 14.55
C SER A 237 2.32 7.78 14.10
N HIS A 238 2.26 6.64 14.78
CA HIS A 238 2.97 5.43 14.39
C HIS A 238 2.20 4.63 13.34
N ASP A 239 0.90 4.91 13.18
CA ASP A 239 0.04 4.18 12.26
C ASP A 239 -0.01 4.82 10.88
N ALA A 240 -0.23 3.99 9.88
CA ALA A 240 -0.40 4.43 8.50
C ALA A 240 -1.53 3.67 7.80
N PHE A 241 -2.40 4.39 7.12
CA PHE A 241 -3.50 3.78 6.38
C PHE A 241 -3.00 2.95 5.20
N GLU A 242 -3.70 1.85 4.93
CA GLU A 242 -3.43 1.00 3.78
C GLU A 242 -3.73 1.75 2.47
N PRO A 243 -2.77 1.83 1.54
CA PRO A 243 -3.00 2.38 0.20
C PRO A 243 -4.00 1.55 -0.62
N PRO A 244 -4.62 2.13 -1.66
CA PRO A 244 -5.51 1.37 -2.54
C PRO A 244 -4.78 0.21 -3.22
N LEU A 245 -5.45 -0.95 -3.35
CA LEU A 245 -4.94 -2.08 -4.11
C LEU A 245 -4.69 -1.66 -5.56
N VAL A 246 -3.46 -1.80 -6.02
CA VAL A 246 -3.07 -1.53 -7.42
C VAL A 246 -3.82 -2.48 -8.36
N PRO A 247 -4.30 -2.01 -9.54
CA PRO A 247 -5.02 -2.86 -10.47
C PRO A 247 -4.25 -4.14 -10.84
N GLY A 248 -4.83 -5.31 -10.58
CA GLY A 248 -4.21 -6.62 -10.81
C GLY A 248 -3.22 -7.08 -9.72
N GLY A 249 -3.07 -6.32 -8.65
CA GLY A 249 -2.09 -6.56 -7.60
C GLY A 249 -2.53 -7.48 -6.47
N ILE A 250 -1.70 -7.48 -5.45
CA ILE A 250 -1.94 -8.10 -4.14
C ILE A 250 -1.79 -7.03 -3.06
N SER A 251 -2.57 -7.13 -1.98
CA SER A 251 -2.43 -6.29 -0.78
C SER A 251 -2.63 -7.16 0.46
N VAL A 252 -1.82 -6.93 1.47
CA VAL A 252 -2.01 -7.41 2.83
C VAL A 252 -2.20 -6.21 3.73
N ARG A 253 -3.21 -6.19 4.58
CA ARG A 253 -3.57 -5.04 5.39
C ARG A 253 -4.08 -5.44 6.75
N VAL A 254 -3.79 -4.67 7.76
CA VAL A 254 -4.33 -4.85 9.11
C VAL A 254 -5.77 -4.34 9.13
N ASP A 255 -6.71 -5.14 9.64
CA ASP A 255 -8.12 -4.80 9.72
C ASP A 255 -8.50 -4.20 11.08
N ASN A 256 -8.57 -2.89 11.15
CA ASN A 256 -9.01 -2.13 12.34
C ASN A 256 -10.35 -1.40 12.10
N ARG A 257 -11.21 -1.97 11.26
CA ARG A 257 -12.54 -1.38 10.98
C ARG A 257 -13.51 -1.47 12.17
N ASP A 258 -13.14 -2.15 13.22
CA ASP A 258 -13.86 -2.19 14.51
C ASP A 258 -13.43 -1.10 15.50
N TRP A 259 -12.40 -0.31 15.18
CA TRP A 259 -11.99 0.80 16.02
C TRP A 259 -13.09 1.86 16.13
N PRO A 260 -13.27 2.49 17.32
CA PRO A 260 -14.34 3.48 17.52
C PRO A 260 -14.11 4.78 16.75
N GLU A 261 -12.85 5.12 16.50
CA GLU A 261 -12.39 6.27 15.71
C GLU A 261 -11.35 5.79 14.71
N TYR A 262 -11.29 6.43 13.53
CA TYR A 262 -10.38 6.06 12.43
C TYR A 262 -10.50 4.59 11.99
N ALA A 263 -11.72 4.03 12.07
CA ALA A 263 -12.05 2.68 11.62
C ALA A 263 -11.68 2.48 10.13
N ASP A 264 -10.62 1.73 9.86
CA ASP A 264 -10.09 1.54 8.50
C ASP A 264 -9.19 0.29 8.42
N THR A 265 -8.50 0.14 7.31
CA THR A 265 -7.39 -0.79 7.13
C THR A 265 -6.06 -0.05 7.11
N TYR A 266 -5.03 -0.70 7.62
CA TYR A 266 -3.74 -0.10 7.86
C TYR A 266 -2.63 -0.92 7.22
N THR A 267 -1.63 -0.23 6.67
CA THR A 267 -0.37 -0.85 6.26
C THR A 267 0.60 -0.91 7.44
N ARG A 268 0.47 0.02 8.40
CA ARG A 268 1.23 0.00 9.64
C ARG A 268 0.32 0.23 10.84
N ASP A 269 0.40 -0.68 11.83
CA ASP A 269 -0.35 -0.65 13.08
C ASP A 269 0.60 -1.02 14.23
N ILE A 270 1.00 -0.02 14.98
CA ILE A 270 1.95 -0.14 16.10
C ILE A 270 1.21 0.21 17.39
N ARG A 271 1.27 -0.69 18.36
CA ARG A 271 0.51 -0.60 19.59
C ARG A 271 1.40 -0.45 20.83
N ALA A 272 0.79 -0.10 21.98
CA ALA A 272 1.48 -0.08 23.25
C ALA A 272 1.93 -1.49 23.69
N PRO A 273 3.11 -1.64 24.33
CA PRO A 273 3.59 -2.93 24.82
C PRO A 273 2.63 -3.60 25.81
N LYS A 274 2.51 -4.92 25.72
CA LYS A 274 1.69 -5.77 26.59
C LYS A 274 2.50 -6.96 27.09
N GLU A 275 2.37 -7.26 28.37
CA GLU A 275 3.14 -8.36 29.00
C GLU A 275 2.75 -9.75 28.48
N ASP A 276 1.47 -9.97 28.16
CA ASP A 276 0.96 -11.29 27.75
C ASP A 276 1.08 -11.56 26.25
N GLY A 277 1.07 -10.52 25.41
CA GLY A 277 1.12 -10.63 23.95
C GLY A 277 0.08 -9.76 23.23
N GLU A 278 0.13 -9.78 21.89
CA GLU A 278 -0.76 -9.03 21.00
C GLU A 278 -1.03 -9.82 19.72
N TYR A 279 -2.09 -9.44 18.99
CA TYR A 279 -2.41 -10.01 17.68
C TYR A 279 -2.94 -8.97 16.72
N TRP A 280 -2.72 -9.20 15.43
CA TRP A 280 -3.24 -8.40 14.32
C TRP A 280 -4.00 -9.29 13.34
N ASP A 281 -5.21 -8.91 13.01
CA ASP A 281 -5.98 -9.57 11.97
C ASP A 281 -5.64 -8.97 10.61
N LEU A 282 -5.11 -9.79 9.74
CA LEU A 282 -4.66 -9.42 8.39
C LEU A 282 -5.71 -9.85 7.38
N GLU A 283 -6.08 -8.93 6.49
CA GLU A 283 -6.92 -9.20 5.34
C GLU A 283 -6.04 -9.17 4.08
N ILE A 284 -6.04 -10.26 3.32
CA ILE A 284 -5.27 -10.38 2.09
C ILE A 284 -6.23 -10.35 0.90
N LEU A 285 -5.95 -9.46 -0.05
CA LEU A 285 -6.63 -9.37 -1.34
C LEU A 285 -5.65 -9.72 -2.45
N ALA A 286 -5.99 -10.70 -3.27
CA ALA A 286 -5.22 -11.06 -4.45
C ALA A 286 -6.16 -11.12 -5.65
N GLN A 287 -5.86 -10.38 -6.71
CA GLN A 287 -6.67 -10.36 -7.93
C GLN A 287 -6.25 -11.44 -8.94
N ASP A 288 -5.65 -12.51 -8.46
CA ASP A 288 -5.14 -13.63 -9.24
C ASP A 288 -5.59 -14.95 -8.60
N ASP A 289 -6.21 -15.83 -9.38
CA ASP A 289 -6.76 -17.14 -8.96
C ASP A 289 -5.85 -18.33 -9.32
N GLU A 290 -4.79 -18.12 -10.07
CA GLU A 290 -3.94 -19.21 -10.57
C GLU A 290 -2.72 -19.47 -9.68
N HIS A 291 -2.38 -18.55 -8.79
CA HIS A 291 -1.12 -18.58 -8.05
C HIS A 291 -1.30 -18.70 -6.54
N ASN A 292 -0.29 -19.29 -5.90
CA ASN A 292 -0.22 -19.31 -4.46
C ASN A 292 0.18 -17.93 -3.93
N VAL A 293 -0.39 -17.58 -2.79
CA VAL A 293 0.07 -16.44 -2.00
C VAL A 293 1.10 -16.92 -0.98
N TYR A 294 2.15 -16.14 -0.83
CA TYR A 294 3.20 -16.31 0.17
C TYR A 294 3.19 -15.07 1.07
N LEU A 295 2.90 -15.27 2.35
CA LEU A 295 3.11 -14.25 3.38
C LEU A 295 4.46 -14.50 4.03
N THR A 296 5.32 -13.49 4.07
CA THR A 296 6.61 -13.55 4.74
C THR A 296 6.58 -12.62 5.93
N PHE A 297 7.05 -13.10 7.07
CA PHE A 297 7.17 -12.34 8.31
C PHE A 297 8.66 -12.21 8.60
N GLU A 298 9.17 -10.98 8.63
CA GLU A 298 10.59 -10.67 8.84
C GLU A 298 10.79 -10.05 10.22
N ASP A 299 12.04 -10.03 10.71
CA ASP A 299 12.44 -9.47 12.00
C ASP A 299 11.79 -10.15 13.24
N LEU A 300 11.40 -11.41 13.10
CA LEU A 300 10.81 -12.21 14.19
C LEU A 300 11.77 -12.45 15.36
N ASP A 301 13.05 -12.30 15.17
CA ASP A 301 14.10 -12.35 16.21
C ASP A 301 14.08 -11.13 17.15
N MET A 302 13.40 -10.05 16.75
CA MET A 302 13.14 -8.90 17.63
C MET A 302 12.11 -9.22 18.71
N ILE A 303 11.21 -10.19 18.48
CA ILE A 303 10.21 -10.62 19.48
C ILE A 303 10.91 -11.46 20.57
N PRO A 304 10.66 -11.20 21.87
CA PRO A 304 11.25 -11.95 22.97
C PRO A 304 11.15 -13.48 22.78
N GLU A 305 12.23 -14.21 23.10
CA GLU A 305 12.31 -15.67 22.85
C GLU A 305 11.29 -16.49 23.65
N GLU A 306 10.83 -15.96 24.79
CA GLU A 306 9.81 -16.58 25.64
C GLU A 306 8.39 -16.50 25.09
N LEU A 307 8.16 -15.69 24.06
CA LEU A 307 6.86 -15.59 23.39
C LEU A 307 6.78 -16.55 22.20
N ASP A 308 5.68 -17.28 22.11
CA ASP A 308 5.34 -18.08 20.94
C ASP A 308 4.78 -17.16 19.84
N VAL A 309 5.07 -17.46 18.55
CA VAL A 309 4.67 -16.63 17.40
C VAL A 309 4.01 -17.49 16.33
N PHE A 310 2.77 -17.16 15.97
CA PHE A 310 2.00 -17.93 15.00
C PHE A 310 1.36 -17.07 13.91
N ALA A 311 1.21 -17.65 12.73
CA ALA A 311 0.21 -17.24 11.74
C ALA A 311 -0.97 -18.21 11.82
N ILE A 312 -2.15 -17.68 12.12
CA ILE A 312 -3.40 -18.45 12.19
C ILE A 312 -4.24 -18.09 10.97
N ASP A 313 -4.41 -19.02 10.08
CA ASP A 313 -5.30 -18.86 8.92
C ASP A 313 -6.75 -19.01 9.36
N LEU A 314 -7.44 -17.89 9.50
CA LEU A 314 -8.82 -17.82 9.94
C LEU A 314 -9.79 -18.33 8.87
N THR A 315 -9.38 -18.30 7.60
CA THR A 315 -10.17 -18.79 6.47
C THR A 315 -10.12 -20.30 6.36
N LEU A 316 -8.93 -20.90 6.54
CA LEU A 316 -8.73 -22.35 6.41
C LEU A 316 -8.81 -23.09 7.76
N GLY A 317 -8.77 -22.38 8.88
CA GLY A 317 -8.77 -22.96 10.22
C GLY A 317 -7.48 -23.73 10.53
N THR A 318 -6.33 -23.22 10.09
CA THR A 318 -5.01 -23.81 10.28
C THR A 318 -4.06 -22.81 10.92
N ALA A 319 -2.95 -23.30 11.48
CA ALA A 319 -1.93 -22.42 12.04
C ALA A 319 -0.53 -22.92 11.68
N GLN A 320 0.41 -21.97 11.64
CA GLN A 320 1.83 -22.23 11.43
C GLN A 320 2.64 -21.51 12.51
N ASP A 321 3.55 -22.24 13.16
CA ASP A 321 4.57 -21.66 14.03
C ASP A 321 5.60 -20.92 13.17
N LEU A 322 5.71 -19.61 13.40
CA LEU A 322 6.57 -18.70 12.62
C LEU A 322 8.02 -18.73 13.10
N ARG A 323 8.30 -19.15 14.34
CA ARG A 323 9.67 -19.42 14.82
C ARG A 323 10.32 -20.54 14.05
N TRP A 324 9.51 -21.52 13.63
CA TRP A 324 9.98 -22.64 12.82
C TRP A 324 10.06 -22.28 11.33
N ARG A 325 9.05 -21.56 10.80
CA ARG A 325 8.97 -21.20 9.39
C ARG A 325 8.29 -19.85 9.23
N HIS A 326 9.04 -18.84 8.86
CA HIS A 326 8.59 -17.46 8.72
C HIS A 326 7.82 -17.14 7.41
N VAL A 327 7.62 -18.12 6.53
CA VAL A 327 6.82 -17.98 5.31
C VAL A 327 5.59 -18.87 5.38
N TYR A 328 4.42 -18.25 5.43
CA TYR A 328 3.13 -18.93 5.32
C TYR A 328 2.67 -18.95 3.86
N ARG A 329 2.16 -20.08 3.39
CA ARG A 329 1.70 -20.26 2.01
C ARG A 329 0.29 -20.83 1.96
N TYR A 330 -0.56 -20.24 1.13
CA TYR A 330 -1.86 -20.81 0.80
C TYR A 330 -2.18 -20.68 -0.70
N ALA A 331 -3.10 -21.51 -1.20
CA ALA A 331 -3.65 -21.38 -2.56
C ALA A 331 -4.88 -20.47 -2.50
N VAL A 332 -5.00 -19.55 -3.46
CA VAL A 332 -6.16 -18.67 -3.56
C VAL A 332 -7.34 -19.46 -4.14
N PRO A 333 -8.37 -19.74 -3.36
CA PRO A 333 -9.52 -20.51 -3.86
C PRO A 333 -10.45 -19.68 -4.75
N ASN A 334 -10.50 -18.37 -4.52
CA ASN A 334 -11.33 -17.43 -5.26
C ASN A 334 -10.71 -16.02 -5.17
N PRO A 335 -10.31 -15.40 -6.30
CA PRO A 335 -9.66 -14.08 -6.32
C PRO A 335 -10.59 -12.93 -5.91
N GLN A 336 -11.89 -13.18 -5.82
CA GLN A 336 -12.90 -12.21 -5.38
C GLN A 336 -13.09 -12.23 -3.84
N GLU A 337 -12.55 -13.23 -3.16
CA GLU A 337 -12.74 -13.41 -1.73
C GLU A 337 -11.50 -12.96 -0.95
N LYS A 338 -11.77 -12.34 0.18
CA LYS A 338 -10.76 -11.96 1.16
C LYS A 338 -10.24 -13.21 1.86
N HIS A 339 -8.94 -13.27 2.07
CA HIS A 339 -8.32 -14.29 2.89
C HIS A 339 -7.85 -13.65 4.20
N ASN A 340 -8.21 -14.26 5.33
CA ASN A 340 -7.94 -13.68 6.64
C ASN A 340 -6.92 -14.53 7.40
N VAL A 341 -5.87 -13.88 7.88
CA VAL A 341 -4.80 -14.48 8.67
C VAL A 341 -4.57 -13.65 9.92
N ARG A 342 -4.51 -14.26 11.09
CA ARG A 342 -4.08 -13.59 12.32
C ARG A 342 -2.58 -13.81 12.52
N PHE A 343 -1.84 -12.71 12.62
CA PHE A 343 -0.50 -12.72 13.21
C PHE A 343 -0.66 -12.54 14.73
N ILE A 344 -0.04 -13.41 15.50
CA ILE A 344 -0.14 -13.39 16.97
C ILE A 344 1.20 -13.73 17.59
N ALA A 345 1.61 -12.91 18.57
CA ALA A 345 2.79 -13.12 19.39
C ALA A 345 2.44 -12.99 20.87
N GLY A 346 2.83 -13.94 21.70
CA GLY A 346 2.51 -13.86 23.12
C GLY A 346 2.82 -15.12 23.92
N THR A 347 2.46 -15.07 25.20
CA THR A 347 2.53 -16.24 26.07
C THR A 347 1.59 -17.34 25.59
N ARG A 348 1.90 -18.59 25.95
CA ARG A 348 1.05 -19.73 25.61
C ARG A 348 -0.40 -19.57 26.05
N ASP A 349 -0.61 -18.99 27.23
CA ASP A 349 -1.94 -18.71 27.75
C ASP A 349 -2.68 -17.65 26.92
N PHE A 350 -1.98 -16.61 26.47
CA PHE A 350 -2.51 -15.59 25.59
C PHE A 350 -2.93 -16.18 24.23
N LEU A 351 -2.05 -16.99 23.64
CA LEU A 351 -2.32 -17.65 22.37
C LEU A 351 -3.53 -18.59 22.45
N GLN A 352 -3.65 -19.37 23.52
CA GLN A 352 -4.80 -20.26 23.71
C GLN A 352 -6.15 -19.53 23.83
N LYS A 353 -6.14 -18.33 24.41
CA LYS A 353 -7.35 -17.49 24.52
C LYS A 353 -7.72 -16.81 23.21
N ASN A 354 -6.73 -16.53 22.35
CA ASN A 354 -6.89 -15.73 21.14
C ASN A 354 -6.68 -16.52 19.83
N ASN A 355 -6.73 -17.84 19.89
CA ASN A 355 -6.47 -18.75 18.78
C ASN A 355 -7.60 -18.89 17.76
N ALA A 356 -8.69 -18.12 17.91
CA ALA A 356 -9.88 -18.19 17.04
C ALA A 356 -10.46 -19.62 16.86
N GLY A 357 -10.25 -20.50 17.85
CA GLY A 357 -10.72 -21.89 17.81
C GLY A 357 -9.79 -22.85 17.04
N VAL A 358 -8.64 -22.41 16.59
CA VAL A 358 -7.61 -23.23 15.93
C VAL A 358 -6.68 -23.81 16.98
N GLU A 359 -6.38 -25.12 16.89
CA GLU A 359 -5.45 -25.78 17.80
C GLU A 359 -4.01 -25.41 17.46
N LEU A 360 -3.34 -24.64 18.34
CA LEU A 360 -1.96 -24.18 18.13
C LEU A 360 -0.92 -25.16 18.70
N PHE A 361 -1.26 -25.88 19.76
CA PHE A 361 -0.36 -26.78 20.48
C PHE A 361 -0.95 -28.19 20.52
N PRO A 362 -0.90 -28.90 19.40
CA PRO A 362 -1.48 -30.24 19.31
C PRO A 362 -0.73 -31.25 20.23
N ASP A 363 -1.46 -32.10 20.91
CA ASP A 363 -0.94 -33.13 21.78
C ASP A 363 -0.64 -34.46 21.06
N ARG A 364 -0.92 -34.54 19.76
CA ARG A 364 -0.75 -35.76 18.94
C ARG A 364 -0.53 -35.43 17.47
N TYR A 365 0.12 -36.35 16.75
CA TYR A 365 0.14 -36.34 15.31
C TYR A 365 -1.21 -36.78 14.75
N ALA A 366 -1.76 -36.03 13.82
CA ALA A 366 -3.00 -36.41 13.13
C ALA A 366 -2.95 -36.00 11.66
N LEU A 367 -3.62 -36.78 10.81
CA LEU A 367 -3.80 -36.50 9.40
C LEU A 367 -5.30 -36.47 9.12
N SER A 368 -5.79 -35.32 8.66
CA SER A 368 -7.18 -35.20 8.29
C SER A 368 -7.48 -35.87 6.95
N GLN A 369 -8.75 -36.14 6.70
CA GLN A 369 -9.20 -36.50 5.36
C GLN A 369 -9.09 -35.28 4.46
N ASN A 370 -8.75 -35.50 3.19
CA ASN A 370 -8.71 -34.42 2.22
C ASN A 370 -10.08 -33.74 2.03
N TYR A 371 -10.07 -32.41 1.92
CA TYR A 371 -11.27 -31.60 1.67
C TYR A 371 -10.98 -30.52 0.62
N PRO A 372 -11.88 -30.30 -0.35
CA PRO A 372 -13.08 -31.09 -0.63
C PRO A 372 -12.76 -32.52 -1.12
N ASN A 373 -13.70 -33.46 -0.89
CA ASN A 373 -13.63 -34.81 -1.40
C ASN A 373 -15.04 -35.26 -1.86
N PRO A 374 -15.32 -35.43 -3.16
CA PRO A 374 -14.38 -35.36 -4.30
C PRO A 374 -13.81 -33.96 -4.55
N PHE A 375 -12.64 -33.88 -5.20
CA PHE A 375 -11.95 -32.63 -5.51
C PHE A 375 -11.80 -32.41 -7.01
N ASN A 376 -11.68 -31.11 -7.44
CA ASN A 376 -11.43 -30.75 -8.83
C ASN A 376 -10.83 -29.33 -8.92
N PRO A 377 -9.59 -29.15 -9.35
CA PRO A 377 -8.49 -30.12 -9.41
C PRO A 377 -7.70 -30.21 -8.10
N GLN A 378 -8.02 -29.39 -7.08
CA GLN A 378 -7.24 -29.25 -5.85
C GLN A 378 -8.00 -29.76 -4.62
N THR A 379 -7.25 -30.25 -3.64
CA THR A 379 -7.74 -30.62 -2.31
C THR A 379 -6.71 -30.31 -1.26
N SER A 380 -7.13 -30.03 -0.04
CA SER A 380 -6.27 -29.78 1.11
C SER A 380 -6.30 -30.98 2.05
N ILE A 381 -5.16 -31.30 2.65
CA ILE A 381 -5.01 -32.29 3.69
C ILE A 381 -4.36 -31.58 4.88
N LEU A 382 -5.03 -31.57 6.04
CA LEU A 382 -4.49 -31.01 7.26
C LEU A 382 -3.63 -32.07 7.97
N LEU A 383 -2.37 -31.75 8.20
CA LEU A 383 -1.46 -32.52 9.04
C LEU A 383 -1.25 -31.77 10.37
N THR A 384 -1.61 -32.38 11.46
CA THR A 384 -1.37 -31.90 12.81
C THR A 384 -0.09 -32.50 13.34
N MET A 385 0.84 -31.69 13.85
CA MET A 385 2.14 -32.12 14.33
C MET A 385 2.35 -31.64 15.76
N GLN A 386 2.83 -32.54 16.61
CA GLN A 386 3.13 -32.24 18.01
C GLN A 386 4.45 -31.49 18.16
N ASP A 387 5.41 -31.76 17.30
CA ASP A 387 6.73 -31.18 17.27
C ASP A 387 7.15 -30.92 15.82
N GLY A 388 8.12 -30.04 15.63
CA GLY A 388 8.73 -29.79 14.31
C GLY A 388 9.41 -31.07 13.78
N ALA A 389 8.96 -31.57 12.64
CA ALA A 389 9.49 -32.78 12.02
C ALA A 389 9.44 -32.73 10.49
N THR A 390 10.28 -33.52 9.85
CA THR A 390 10.21 -33.71 8.40
C THR A 390 9.08 -34.69 8.06
N VAL A 391 8.17 -34.26 7.20
CA VAL A 391 7.04 -35.05 6.74
C VAL A 391 7.24 -35.48 5.29
N ASN A 392 7.00 -36.78 5.03
CA ASN A 392 6.91 -37.34 3.70
C ASN A 392 5.46 -37.73 3.40
N LEU A 393 4.80 -37.01 2.51
CA LEU A 393 3.47 -37.34 2.00
C LEU A 393 3.63 -38.14 0.70
N VAL A 394 3.08 -39.37 0.67
CA VAL A 394 3.10 -40.23 -0.52
C VAL A 394 1.66 -40.50 -0.95
N VAL A 395 1.34 -40.15 -2.18
CA VAL A 395 0.02 -40.43 -2.77
C VAL A 395 0.14 -41.71 -3.62
N TYR A 396 -0.69 -42.70 -3.34
CA TYR A 396 -0.75 -43.92 -4.11
C TYR A 396 -1.98 -43.90 -5.04
N ASN A 397 -1.78 -44.33 -6.27
CA ASN A 397 -2.88 -44.69 -7.15
C ASN A 397 -3.37 -46.09 -6.84
N LEU A 398 -4.69 -46.26 -6.70
CA LEU A 398 -5.33 -47.56 -6.49
C LEU A 398 -5.57 -48.30 -7.79
#